data_06f1a582b0560977fede980af25f6e25
#
_entry.id   06f1a582b0560977fede980af25f6e25
#
_cell.length_a   1.000
_cell.length_b   1.000
_cell.length_c   1.000
_cell.angle_alpha   90.00
_cell.angle_beta   90.00
_cell.angle_gamma   90.00
#
_symmetry.space_group_name_H-M   'P 1'
#
loop_
_entity.id
_entity.type
_entity.pdbx_description
1 polymer ?
#
loop_
_entity_poly.entity_id
_entity_poly.type
_entity_poly.pdbx_seq_one_letter_code
_entity_poly.pdbx_strand_id
1 'polypeptide(L)'
;VSRSDAERVADILAACGRLAEIVELGREKFDGSWLAVSAASYELAVVGEAMTHLSDEFLDMHRNVPIRKAKSLRNLLMHEYFRTEPEILWDTMVSDIPELASTLGAAPPAEC
;
A
#
# COMPACT_ATOMS: atom_id res chain seq x y z
N VAL A 1 5.41 -21.01 -8.31
CA VAL A 1 3.98 -20.99 -8.04
C VAL A 1 3.52 -19.56 -7.79
N SER A 2 2.51 -19.15 -8.54
CA SER A 2 1.99 -17.79 -8.41
C SER A 2 1.13 -17.68 -7.14
N ARG A 3 1.17 -16.50 -6.53
CA ARG A 3 0.29 -16.21 -5.42
C ARG A 3 -1.12 -15.93 -5.97
N SER A 4 -2.12 -16.33 -5.22
CA SER A 4 -3.51 -16.06 -5.58
C SER A 4 -3.89 -14.60 -5.27
N ASP A 5 -5.00 -14.14 -5.82
CA ASP A 5 -5.53 -12.82 -5.49
C ASP A 5 -5.82 -12.70 -3.99
N ALA A 6 -6.37 -13.73 -3.38
CA ALA A 6 -6.65 -13.71 -1.95
C ALA A 6 -5.38 -13.55 -1.13
N GLU A 7 -4.30 -14.23 -1.53
CA GLU A 7 -3.01 -14.09 -0.85
C GLU A 7 -2.43 -12.69 -1.03
N ARG A 8 -2.57 -12.12 -2.22
CA ARG A 8 -2.09 -10.76 -2.48
C ARG A 8 -2.88 -9.73 -1.70
N VAL A 9 -4.19 -9.90 -1.61
CA VAL A 9 -5.01 -9.00 -0.79
C VAL A 9 -4.60 -9.09 0.68
N ALA A 10 -4.34 -10.31 1.17
CA ALA A 10 -3.88 -10.48 2.55
C ALA A 10 -2.54 -9.79 2.77
N ASP A 11 -1.61 -9.88 1.82
CA ASP A 11 -0.32 -9.20 1.90
C ASP A 11 -0.50 -7.68 1.94
N ILE A 12 -1.39 -7.16 1.10
CA ILE A 12 -1.68 -5.73 1.06
C ILE A 12 -2.26 -5.26 2.39
N LEU A 13 -3.24 -5.99 2.92
CA LEU A 13 -3.87 -5.61 4.18
C LEU A 13 -2.89 -5.67 5.35
N ALA A 14 -2.00 -6.65 5.35
CA ALA A 14 -0.96 -6.75 6.37
C ALA A 14 -0.02 -5.54 6.30
N ALA A 15 0.38 -5.15 5.09
CA ALA A 15 1.23 -3.96 4.91
C ALA A 15 0.49 -2.70 5.34
N CYS A 16 -0.81 -2.59 5.03
CA CYS A 16 -1.63 -1.45 5.46
C CYS A 16 -1.66 -1.36 7.00
N GLY A 17 -1.74 -2.50 7.68
CA GLY A 17 -1.69 -2.54 9.15
C GLY A 17 -0.37 -2.01 9.70
N ARG A 18 0.74 -2.40 9.08
CA ARG A 18 2.06 -1.91 9.50
C ARG A 18 2.21 -0.41 9.23
N LEU A 19 1.66 0.06 8.11
CA LEU A 19 1.67 1.49 7.80
C LEU A 19 0.83 2.28 8.82
N ALA A 20 -0.29 1.72 9.26
CA ALA A 20 -1.10 2.35 10.30
C ALA A 20 -0.31 2.49 11.61
N GLU A 21 0.50 1.50 11.96
CA GLU A 21 1.36 1.59 13.14
C GLU A 21 2.38 2.71 13.00
N ILE A 22 2.93 2.89 11.81
CA ILE A 22 3.88 3.99 11.56
C ILE A 22 3.18 5.33 11.73
N VAL A 23 1.95 5.46 11.22
CA VAL A 23 1.17 6.69 11.36
C VAL A 23 0.93 7.03 12.84
N GLU A 24 0.79 6.02 13.69
CA GLU A 24 0.58 6.25 15.11
C GLU A 24 1.75 6.94 15.81
N LEU A 25 2.95 6.91 15.21
CA LEU A 25 4.09 7.66 15.76
C LEU A 25 3.85 9.16 15.74
N GLY A 26 3.02 9.64 14.81
CA GLY A 26 2.82 11.05 14.59
C GLY A 26 3.82 11.62 13.60
N ARG A 27 3.44 12.71 12.95
CA ARG A 27 4.23 13.28 11.86
C ARG A 27 5.64 13.69 12.29
N GLU A 28 5.74 14.32 13.47
CA GLU A 28 7.02 14.81 13.94
C GLU A 28 8.03 13.68 14.16
N LYS A 29 7.60 12.62 14.83
CA LYS A 29 8.48 11.46 15.06
C LYS A 29 8.81 10.75 13.76
N PHE A 30 7.84 10.65 12.87
CA PHE A 30 8.06 10.04 11.57
C PHE A 30 9.16 10.77 10.80
N ASP A 31 9.03 12.09 10.69
CA ASP A 31 9.99 12.91 9.95
C ASP A 31 11.41 12.81 10.52
N GLY A 32 11.52 12.64 11.83
CA GLY A 32 12.81 12.56 12.50
C GLY A 32 13.42 11.15 12.56
N SER A 33 12.74 10.15 12.00
CA SER A 33 13.19 8.75 12.10
C SER A 33 13.46 8.17 10.73
N TRP A 34 14.74 8.04 10.37
CA TRP A 34 15.05 7.38 9.09
C TRP A 34 14.58 5.93 9.07
N LEU A 35 14.49 5.28 10.24
CA LEU A 35 13.97 3.92 10.33
C LEU A 35 12.49 3.88 9.94
N ALA A 36 11.70 4.81 10.47
CA ALA A 36 10.27 4.88 10.15
C ALA A 36 10.06 5.24 8.68
N VAL A 37 10.84 6.19 8.16
CA VAL A 37 10.74 6.59 6.76
C VAL A 37 11.10 5.42 5.84
N SER A 38 12.16 4.69 6.16
CA SER A 38 12.56 3.52 5.37
C SER A 38 11.53 2.40 5.45
N ALA A 39 10.97 2.17 6.64
CA ALA A 39 9.92 1.16 6.80
C ALA A 39 8.69 1.52 5.98
N ALA A 40 8.28 2.79 6.01
CA ALA A 40 7.14 3.26 5.23
C ALA A 40 7.38 3.07 3.74
N SER A 41 8.56 3.44 3.24
CA SER A 41 8.90 3.26 1.84
C SER A 41 8.81 1.79 1.42
N TYR A 42 9.34 0.91 2.25
CA TYR A 42 9.29 -0.52 1.97
C TYR A 42 7.84 -1.04 1.92
N GLU A 43 7.04 -0.70 2.93
CA GLU A 43 5.68 -1.21 3.00
C GLU A 43 4.81 -0.65 1.86
N LEU A 44 5.00 0.61 1.50
CA LEU A 44 4.29 1.20 0.37
C LEU A 44 4.68 0.51 -0.94
N ALA A 45 5.95 0.15 -1.08
CA ALA A 45 6.41 -0.60 -2.25
C ALA A 45 5.76 -2.00 -2.29
N VAL A 46 5.63 -2.66 -1.14
CA VAL A 46 4.95 -3.95 -1.04
C VAL A 46 3.50 -3.81 -1.52
N VAL A 47 2.80 -2.79 -1.04
CA VAL A 47 1.41 -2.53 -1.46
C VAL A 47 1.33 -2.33 -2.98
N GLY A 48 2.16 -1.43 -3.50
CA GLY A 48 2.15 -1.12 -4.92
C GLY A 48 2.45 -2.35 -5.79
N GLU A 49 3.46 -3.10 -5.41
CA GLU A 49 3.85 -4.30 -6.15
C GLU A 49 2.73 -5.36 -6.12
N ALA A 50 2.17 -5.62 -4.96
CA ALA A 50 1.11 -6.62 -4.84
C ALA A 50 -0.10 -6.23 -5.68
N MET A 51 -0.46 -4.94 -5.69
CA MET A 51 -1.60 -4.48 -6.48
C MET A 51 -1.39 -4.65 -7.98
N THR A 52 -0.16 -4.50 -8.47
CA THR A 52 0.10 -4.69 -9.90
C THR A 52 -0.05 -6.14 -10.33
N HIS A 53 -0.08 -7.07 -9.38
CA HIS A 53 -0.19 -8.50 -9.67
C HIS A 53 -1.60 -9.07 -9.43
N LEU A 54 -2.56 -8.23 -9.04
CA LEU A 54 -3.95 -8.67 -8.95
C LEU A 54 -4.45 -9.01 -10.35
N SER A 55 -5.23 -10.08 -10.45
CA SER A 55 -5.72 -10.53 -11.74
C SER A 55 -6.71 -9.56 -12.36
N ASP A 56 -6.85 -9.60 -13.68
CA ASP A 56 -7.84 -8.79 -14.37
C ASP A 56 -9.25 -9.13 -13.90
N GLU A 57 -9.50 -10.42 -13.62
CA GLU A 57 -10.79 -10.86 -13.10
C GLU A 57 -11.10 -10.17 -11.77
N PHE A 58 -10.12 -10.15 -10.86
CA PHE A 58 -10.30 -9.51 -9.57
C PHE A 58 -10.58 -8.02 -9.75
N LEU A 59 -9.81 -7.34 -10.59
CA LEU A 59 -9.97 -5.91 -10.81
C LEU A 59 -11.31 -5.59 -11.47
N ASP A 60 -11.79 -6.44 -12.37
CA ASP A 60 -13.11 -6.26 -12.99
C ASP A 60 -14.23 -6.39 -11.98
N MET A 61 -14.07 -7.26 -10.98
CA MET A 61 -15.06 -7.45 -9.94
C MET A 61 -14.98 -6.41 -8.83
N HIS A 62 -13.85 -5.69 -8.74
CA HIS A 62 -13.61 -4.73 -7.68
C HIS A 62 -13.11 -3.41 -8.27
N ARG A 63 -13.96 -2.77 -9.07
CA ARG A 63 -13.58 -1.60 -9.87
C ARG A 63 -13.21 -0.37 -9.06
N ASN A 64 -13.59 -0.33 -7.79
CA ASN A 64 -13.25 0.77 -6.89
C ASN A 64 -11.83 0.67 -6.33
N VAL A 65 -11.09 -0.40 -6.64
CA VAL A 65 -9.69 -0.53 -6.23
C VAL A 65 -8.85 0.45 -7.05
N PRO A 66 -8.07 1.34 -6.41
CA PRO A 66 -7.34 2.40 -7.12
C PRO A 66 -6.01 1.89 -7.70
N ILE A 67 -6.09 1.01 -8.69
CA ILE A 67 -4.91 0.35 -9.27
C ILE A 67 -3.94 1.34 -9.91
N ARG A 68 -4.45 2.40 -10.52
CA ARG A 68 -3.60 3.38 -11.18
C ARG A 68 -2.73 4.15 -10.18
N LYS A 69 -3.31 4.52 -9.05
CA LYS A 69 -2.57 5.18 -7.97
C LYS A 69 -1.48 4.28 -7.41
N ALA A 70 -1.80 3.00 -7.26
CA ALA A 70 -0.84 2.03 -6.74
C ALA A 70 0.34 1.84 -7.68
N LYS A 71 0.07 1.76 -8.98
CA LYS A 71 1.13 1.65 -9.99
C LYS A 71 2.01 2.89 -9.99
N SER A 72 1.42 4.06 -9.89
CA SER A 72 2.16 5.32 -9.85
C SER A 72 3.05 5.38 -8.61
N LEU A 73 2.53 4.98 -7.47
CA LEU A 73 3.30 4.96 -6.23
C LEU A 73 4.47 3.98 -6.34
N ARG A 74 4.21 2.77 -6.84
CA ARG A 74 5.26 1.78 -7.01
C ARG A 74 6.37 2.30 -7.92
N ASN A 75 5.99 2.91 -9.04
CA ASN A 75 6.98 3.46 -9.98
C ASN A 75 7.80 4.56 -9.34
N LEU A 76 7.15 5.44 -8.59
CA LEU A 76 7.85 6.51 -7.87
C LEU A 76 8.88 5.93 -6.90
N LEU A 77 8.48 4.96 -6.10
CA LEU A 77 9.38 4.36 -5.11
C LEU A 77 10.53 3.58 -5.74
N MET A 78 10.26 2.91 -6.87
CA MET A 78 11.30 2.13 -7.56
C MET A 78 12.32 3.01 -8.27
N HIS A 79 11.89 4.15 -8.81
CA HIS A 79 12.76 5.01 -9.61
C HIS A 79 13.29 6.23 -8.87
N GLU A 80 12.62 6.62 -7.78
CA GLU A 80 12.92 7.83 -7.05
C GLU A 80 13.18 7.57 -5.56
N TYR A 81 13.51 6.32 -5.20
CA TYR A 81 13.55 5.98 -3.78
C TYR A 81 14.56 6.80 -2.97
N PHE A 82 15.63 7.27 -3.59
CA PHE A 82 16.59 8.14 -2.90
C PHE A 82 16.04 9.54 -2.68
N ARG A 83 15.00 9.91 -3.42
CA ARG A 83 14.43 11.26 -3.40
C ARG A 83 13.01 11.31 -2.88
N THR A 84 12.45 10.16 -2.50
CA THR A 84 11.08 10.14 -2.00
C THR A 84 11.04 10.89 -0.68
N GLU A 85 10.28 11.97 -0.66
CA GLU A 85 10.22 12.82 0.51
C GLU A 85 9.28 12.27 1.57
N PRO A 86 9.63 12.43 2.86
CA PRO A 86 8.73 11.98 3.94
C PRO A 86 7.33 12.55 3.84
N GLU A 87 7.18 13.76 3.33
CA GLU A 87 5.86 14.37 3.14
C GLU A 87 4.97 13.55 2.22
N ILE A 88 5.52 13.10 1.09
CA ILE A 88 4.76 12.29 0.14
C ILE A 88 4.39 10.96 0.75
N LEU A 89 5.32 10.33 1.47
CA LEU A 89 5.05 9.07 2.14
C LEU A 89 3.96 9.23 3.18
N TRP A 90 4.05 10.28 3.99
CA TRP A 90 3.08 10.55 5.04
C TRP A 90 1.69 10.77 4.47
N ASP A 91 1.56 11.63 3.46
CA ASP A 91 0.27 11.92 2.85
C ASP A 91 -0.36 10.65 2.28
N THR A 92 0.44 9.80 1.66
CA THR A 92 -0.04 8.53 1.13
C THR A 92 -0.53 7.62 2.25
N MET A 93 0.22 7.53 3.34
CA MET A 93 -0.15 6.68 4.48
C MET A 93 -1.43 7.13 5.16
N VAL A 94 -1.67 8.44 5.27
CA VAL A 94 -2.85 8.93 5.99
C VAL A 94 -4.08 9.07 5.12
N SER A 95 -3.92 9.15 3.80
CA SER A 95 -5.03 9.35 2.87
C SER A 95 -5.33 8.11 2.04
N ASP A 96 -4.38 7.69 1.22
CA ASP A 96 -4.63 6.63 0.23
C ASP A 96 -4.69 5.24 0.87
N ILE A 97 -3.85 4.96 1.85
CA ILE A 97 -3.77 3.64 2.44
C ILE A 97 -5.02 3.26 3.24
N PRO A 98 -5.57 4.13 4.10
CA PRO A 98 -6.81 3.78 4.80
C PRO A 98 -7.98 3.53 3.84
N GLU A 99 -8.07 4.31 2.77
CA GLU A 99 -9.10 4.12 1.75
C GLU A 99 -8.93 2.77 1.04
N LEU A 100 -7.69 2.44 0.67
CA LEU A 100 -7.40 1.16 0.04
C LEU A 100 -7.73 -0.01 0.98
N ALA A 101 -7.32 0.08 2.24
CA ALA A 101 -7.58 -0.97 3.22
C ALA A 101 -9.08 -1.17 3.39
N SER A 102 -9.84 -0.08 3.46
CA SER A 102 -11.30 -0.15 3.57
C SER A 102 -11.92 -0.82 2.34
N THR A 103 -11.45 -0.44 1.16
CA THR A 103 -11.96 -0.99 -0.09
C THR A 103 -11.67 -2.49 -0.20
N LEU A 104 -10.45 -2.90 0.09
CA LEU A 104 -10.05 -4.31 -0.01
C LEU A 104 -10.61 -5.14 1.14
N GLY A 105 -10.68 -4.55 2.33
CA GLY A 105 -11.25 -5.23 3.48
C GLY A 105 -12.74 -5.45 3.37
N ALA A 106 -13.45 -4.57 2.64
CA ALA A 106 -14.87 -4.71 2.38
C ALA A 106 -15.15 -5.65 1.20
N ALA A 107 -14.15 -5.88 0.34
CA ALA A 107 -14.31 -6.81 -0.78
C ALA A 107 -14.41 -8.22 -0.22
N PRO A 108 -15.46 -8.97 -0.55
CA PRO A 108 -15.58 -10.33 -0.02
C PRO A 108 -14.44 -11.18 -0.54
N PRO A 109 -13.84 -12.02 0.32
CA PRO A 109 -12.87 -12.99 -0.14
C PRO A 109 -13.50 -13.93 -1.15
N ALA A 110 -12.68 -14.51 -2.01
CA ALA A 110 -13.19 -15.39 -3.06
C ALA A 110 -13.99 -16.58 -2.52
N GLU A 111 -13.71 -16.98 -1.30
CA GLU A 111 -14.38 -18.11 -0.67
C GLU A 111 -15.75 -17.76 -0.10
N CYS A 112 -16.10 -16.54 -0.05
CA CYS A 112 -17.40 -16.11 0.51
C CYS A 112 -18.52 -16.17 -0.51
#